data_a9d334abb1ec2026a1134efbadee425d
#
_entry.id   a9d334abb1ec2026a1134efbadee425d
#
_cell.length_a   1.000
_cell.length_b   1.000
_cell.length_c   1.000
_cell.angle_alpha   90.00
_cell.angle_beta   90.00
_cell.angle_gamma   90.00
#
_symmetry.space_group_name_H-M   'P 1'
#
loop_
_entity.id
_entity.type
_entity.pdbx_description
1 polymer ?
#
loop_
_entity_poly.entity_id
_entity_poly.type
_entity_poly.pdbx_seq_one_letter_code
_entity_poly.pdbx_strand_id
1 'polypeptide(L)'
;LYACVAVSDPLLDILQRYWGYAQFRPGQREAMDAVVQGRDSLLVLPTGGGKSLCFQAPALIRPGVALVISPLISLMKDQVDTLTANGVPAAYLNSAMAPEDRRQVMQGLRERRYRLLYVAPERIAGEGSTILPWLHETCGLSFVAVDEAHCISHWGHDFRPEYRQIGALRQGLPGVSLHAFTATATARVRDDIVAQLGLQDPVTLVGSFDRANLLYRVLPRQTMRAQVRQVLARHRGEAGIIYCPTRREVDTLAASLAEEGYRVRPYHAGLTDEERHANQDAFLNESVDIVVATVAFGMGIDRSDVRFVIHAGAPQSLEHYQQEAGRAGRDGLEAECVLIVSSGDFLRWRDILSKNGDLTEARQGLLRDMERYAASVGCRHRRLVSYFGEAYSKPDCGACDYCLGELESVPDPATLARKILSAVARVGQRYGAAHVGQVLRGQLSEAVRSRGHDTLSVFGLLRDVSVDDLRGYTDQLLAFGLLRQVGDPYPVLQLTDAGAAGLRDAAALDSLSLARQRKPEKGSGPKKSRVEAESWVGVDRDLFDQLRAMRQRLARERGVPPYVIFHDTTLRELARLKPTSMSALRDVYGVGARKADDLGPEVLRVLHGG
;
A
#
# COMPACT_ATOMS: atom_id res chain seq x y z
N LEU A 1 0.64 31.16 -45.24
CA LEU A 1 0.85 29.88 -44.52
C LEU A 1 1.89 30.09 -43.42
N TYR A 2 1.43 30.55 -42.23
CA TYR A 2 2.25 30.49 -41.01
C TYR A 2 2.27 29.06 -40.55
N ALA A 3 3.40 28.37 -40.68
CA ALA A 3 3.65 27.13 -39.98
C ALA A 3 3.65 27.48 -38.49
N CYS A 4 2.65 27.00 -37.76
CA CYS A 4 2.71 26.92 -36.30
C CYS A 4 3.91 26.04 -35.97
N VAL A 5 5.02 26.64 -35.58
CA VAL A 5 6.11 25.92 -34.91
C VAL A 5 5.48 25.42 -33.60
N ALA A 6 5.19 24.15 -33.53
CA ALA A 6 4.78 23.51 -32.29
C ALA A 6 5.89 23.79 -31.27
N VAL A 7 5.63 24.61 -30.27
CA VAL A 7 6.55 24.84 -29.16
C VAL A 7 6.68 23.49 -28.47
N SER A 8 7.85 22.84 -28.58
CA SER A 8 8.12 21.57 -27.91
C SER A 8 7.96 21.79 -26.41
N ASP A 9 7.29 20.86 -25.74
CA ASP A 9 7.17 20.85 -24.29
C ASP A 9 8.39 20.15 -23.68
N PRO A 10 9.34 20.88 -23.07
CA PRO A 10 10.59 20.27 -22.60
C PRO A 10 10.40 19.13 -21.59
N LEU A 11 9.33 19.19 -20.77
CA LEU A 11 9.01 18.12 -19.82
C LEU A 11 8.51 16.88 -20.55
N LEU A 12 7.65 17.05 -21.56
CA LEU A 12 7.13 15.94 -22.34
C LEU A 12 8.23 15.29 -23.19
N ASP A 13 9.12 16.07 -23.77
CA ASP A 13 10.27 15.59 -24.53
C ASP A 13 11.20 14.73 -23.65
N ILE A 14 11.43 15.16 -22.40
CA ILE A 14 12.23 14.40 -21.42
C ILE A 14 11.51 13.12 -21.03
N LEU A 15 10.20 13.16 -20.76
CA LEU A 15 9.42 11.96 -20.41
C LEU A 15 9.47 10.94 -21.54
N GLN A 16 9.30 11.36 -22.77
CA GLN A 16 9.35 10.47 -23.92
C GLN A 16 10.76 9.89 -24.13
N ARG A 17 11.77 10.76 -24.03
CA ARG A 17 13.17 10.35 -24.25
C ARG A 17 13.67 9.32 -23.23
N TYR A 18 13.43 9.54 -21.94
CA TYR A 18 14.03 8.71 -20.87
C TYR A 18 13.09 7.60 -20.39
N TRP A 19 11.77 7.82 -20.42
CA TRP A 19 10.79 6.85 -19.90
C TRP A 19 9.84 6.30 -20.98
N GLY A 20 9.79 6.88 -22.18
CA GLY A 20 8.88 6.46 -23.24
C GLY A 20 7.41 6.84 -22.96
N TYR A 21 7.18 7.91 -22.20
CA TYR A 21 5.83 8.37 -21.88
C TYR A 21 5.43 9.56 -22.75
N ALA A 22 4.37 9.38 -23.54
CA ALA A 22 3.88 10.41 -24.46
C ALA A 22 2.92 11.41 -23.81
N GLN A 23 2.55 11.22 -22.53
CA GLN A 23 1.60 12.09 -21.82
C GLN A 23 1.82 12.03 -20.31
N PHE A 24 1.39 13.08 -19.62
CA PHE A 24 1.37 13.13 -18.16
C PHE A 24 0.18 12.36 -17.60
N ARG A 25 0.36 11.79 -16.41
CA ARG A 25 -0.78 11.36 -15.59
C ARG A 25 -1.41 12.57 -14.89
N PRO A 26 -2.68 12.48 -14.44
CA PRO A 26 -3.33 13.58 -13.71
C PRO A 26 -2.47 14.12 -12.55
N GLY A 27 -2.32 15.44 -12.48
CA GLY A 27 -1.53 16.14 -11.46
C GLY A 27 -0.01 16.12 -11.65
N GLN A 28 0.54 15.31 -12.56
CA GLN A 28 2.00 15.26 -12.77
C GLN A 28 2.53 16.53 -13.42
N ARG A 29 1.80 17.08 -14.41
CA ARG A 29 2.22 18.29 -15.11
C ARG A 29 2.34 19.46 -14.15
N GLU A 30 1.32 19.71 -13.37
CA GLU A 30 1.27 20.82 -12.41
C GLU A 30 2.36 20.66 -11.33
N ALA A 31 2.61 19.43 -10.87
CA ALA A 31 3.68 19.14 -9.91
C ALA A 31 5.06 19.42 -10.49
N MET A 32 5.32 19.00 -11.74
CA MET A 32 6.59 19.25 -12.41
C MET A 32 6.80 20.73 -12.71
N ASP A 33 5.75 21.43 -13.12
CA ASP A 33 5.80 22.88 -13.36
C ASP A 33 6.16 23.65 -12.08
N ALA A 34 5.62 23.28 -10.92
CA ALA A 34 5.98 23.87 -9.64
C ALA A 34 7.49 23.70 -9.34
N VAL A 35 8.03 22.50 -9.59
CA VAL A 35 9.47 22.22 -9.42
C VAL A 35 10.31 23.05 -10.40
N VAL A 36 9.94 23.09 -11.69
CA VAL A 36 10.66 23.84 -12.72
C VAL A 36 10.66 25.35 -12.40
N GLN A 37 9.54 25.89 -11.92
CA GLN A 37 9.39 27.29 -11.53
C GLN A 37 10.08 27.65 -10.20
N GLY A 38 10.55 26.65 -9.44
CA GLY A 38 11.18 26.89 -8.14
C GLY A 38 10.19 27.29 -7.04
N ARG A 39 8.90 26.95 -7.19
CA ARG A 39 7.87 27.16 -6.16
C ARG A 39 7.79 25.94 -5.27
N ASP A 40 7.77 26.13 -3.96
CA ASP A 40 7.57 25.00 -3.02
C ASP A 40 6.31 24.22 -3.36
N SER A 41 6.33 22.91 -3.13
CA SER A 41 5.15 22.08 -3.41
C SER A 41 4.97 20.92 -2.45
N LEU A 42 3.72 20.52 -2.25
CA LEU A 42 3.31 19.28 -1.58
C LEU A 42 2.50 18.44 -2.58
N LEU A 43 3.03 17.29 -2.94
CA LEU A 43 2.35 16.34 -3.81
C LEU A 43 1.95 15.07 -3.04
N VAL A 44 0.66 14.81 -3.02
CA VAL A 44 0.10 13.58 -2.44
C VAL A 44 -0.50 12.75 -3.57
N LEU A 45 0.16 11.68 -3.96
CA LEU A 45 -0.32 10.73 -4.96
C LEU A 45 -0.22 9.30 -4.43
N PRO A 46 -1.23 8.45 -4.67
CA PRO A 46 -1.19 7.06 -4.21
C PRO A 46 0.02 6.31 -4.77
N THR A 47 0.37 5.19 -4.14
CA THR A 47 1.41 4.29 -4.62
C THR A 47 1.11 3.87 -6.06
N GLY A 48 2.13 3.92 -6.94
CA GLY A 48 1.96 3.70 -8.38
C GLY A 48 1.47 4.92 -9.18
N GLY A 49 1.18 6.06 -8.52
CA GLY A 49 0.76 7.32 -9.16
C GLY A 49 1.87 8.07 -9.91
N GLY A 50 3.11 7.61 -9.82
CA GLY A 50 4.25 8.21 -10.51
C GLY A 50 4.85 9.42 -9.81
N LYS A 51 4.81 9.47 -8.48
CA LYS A 51 5.41 10.54 -7.64
C LYS A 51 6.86 10.85 -7.97
N SER A 52 7.70 9.79 -8.04
CA SER A 52 9.14 9.96 -8.26
C SER A 52 9.45 10.69 -9.56
N LEU A 53 8.66 10.46 -10.60
CA LEU A 53 8.82 11.14 -11.89
C LEU A 53 8.63 12.66 -11.79
N CYS A 54 7.81 13.12 -10.82
CA CYS A 54 7.51 14.53 -10.62
C CYS A 54 8.71 15.36 -10.12
N PHE A 55 9.75 14.72 -9.57
CA PHE A 55 11.01 15.39 -9.27
C PHE A 55 12.17 14.91 -10.16
N GLN A 56 12.11 13.69 -10.70
CA GLN A 56 13.16 13.15 -11.56
C GLN A 56 13.24 13.87 -12.92
N ALA A 57 12.12 14.10 -13.59
CA ALA A 57 12.09 14.78 -14.88
C ALA A 57 12.51 16.26 -14.78
N PRO A 58 12.00 17.06 -13.82
CA PRO A 58 12.46 18.44 -13.62
C PRO A 58 13.94 18.58 -13.32
N ALA A 59 14.57 17.59 -12.65
CA ALA A 59 16.01 17.60 -12.38
C ALA A 59 16.86 17.60 -13.65
N LEU A 60 16.32 17.15 -14.79
CA LEU A 60 17.01 17.16 -16.08
C LEU A 60 16.90 18.51 -16.79
N ILE A 61 15.94 19.36 -16.42
CA ILE A 61 15.75 20.70 -16.98
C ILE A 61 16.50 21.74 -16.16
N ARG A 62 16.34 21.72 -14.84
CA ARG A 62 16.95 22.72 -13.96
C ARG A 62 18.46 22.56 -13.87
N PRO A 63 19.24 23.67 -13.84
CA PRO A 63 20.70 23.59 -13.67
C PRO A 63 21.05 23.09 -12.25
N GLY A 64 22.19 22.44 -12.12
CA GLY A 64 22.70 21.92 -10.85
C GLY A 64 22.26 20.49 -10.54
N VAL A 65 22.38 20.07 -9.29
CA VAL A 65 21.99 18.75 -8.79
C VAL A 65 20.73 18.86 -7.94
N ALA A 66 19.76 17.98 -8.18
CA ALA A 66 18.58 17.83 -7.32
C ALA A 66 18.92 16.89 -6.16
N LEU A 67 18.67 17.33 -4.93
CA LEU A 67 18.84 16.52 -3.74
C LEU A 67 17.52 15.81 -3.40
N VAL A 68 17.55 14.49 -3.33
CA VAL A 68 16.39 13.68 -2.95
C VAL A 68 16.64 13.05 -1.59
N ILE A 69 15.84 13.43 -0.59
CA ILE A 69 15.88 12.85 0.75
C ILE A 69 14.90 11.69 0.79
N SER A 70 15.40 10.48 1.05
CA SER A 70 14.59 9.25 1.08
C SER A 70 14.92 8.41 2.32
N PRO A 71 13.90 7.80 2.99
CA PRO A 71 14.08 7.17 4.29
C PRO A 71 14.74 5.79 4.25
N LEU A 72 14.94 5.19 3.07
CA LEU A 72 15.39 3.82 2.94
C LEU A 72 16.50 3.64 1.92
N ILE A 73 17.56 2.97 2.35
CA ILE A 73 18.74 2.66 1.53
C ILE A 73 18.37 1.80 0.31
N SER A 74 17.53 0.77 0.50
CA SER A 74 17.08 -0.11 -0.58
C SER A 74 16.29 0.67 -1.66
N LEU A 75 15.37 1.53 -1.24
CA LEU A 75 14.60 2.36 -2.16
C LEU A 75 15.49 3.31 -2.97
N MET A 76 16.48 3.93 -2.32
CA MET A 76 17.43 4.81 -3.02
C MET A 76 18.21 4.06 -4.09
N LYS A 77 18.68 2.83 -3.78
CA LYS A 77 19.40 2.00 -4.73
C LYS A 77 18.52 1.64 -5.93
N ASP A 78 17.31 1.15 -5.70
CA ASP A 78 16.37 0.78 -6.77
C ASP A 78 16.02 1.95 -7.69
N GLN A 79 15.81 3.15 -7.11
CA GLN A 79 15.56 4.37 -7.87
C GLN A 79 16.78 4.76 -8.74
N VAL A 80 17.98 4.73 -8.18
CA VAL A 80 19.21 5.10 -8.91
C VAL A 80 19.52 4.07 -9.99
N ASP A 81 19.36 2.77 -9.73
CA ASP A 81 19.58 1.71 -10.71
C ASP A 81 18.62 1.88 -11.90
N THR A 82 17.33 2.16 -11.62
CA THR A 82 16.32 2.42 -12.66
C THR A 82 16.63 3.67 -13.48
N LEU A 83 17.04 4.76 -12.83
CA LEU A 83 17.42 6.01 -13.50
C LEU A 83 18.65 5.80 -14.40
N THR A 84 19.66 5.10 -13.90
CA THR A 84 20.87 4.79 -14.65
C THR A 84 20.57 3.92 -15.87
N ALA A 85 19.71 2.91 -15.71
CA ALA A 85 19.25 2.07 -16.83
C ALA A 85 18.52 2.89 -17.91
N ASN A 86 17.76 3.91 -17.50
CA ASN A 86 17.10 4.83 -18.43
C ASN A 86 18.05 5.90 -19.02
N GLY A 87 19.33 5.96 -18.57
CA GLY A 87 20.29 6.95 -19.02
C GLY A 87 20.27 8.28 -18.27
N VAL A 88 19.60 8.34 -17.13
CA VAL A 88 19.57 9.52 -16.25
C VAL A 88 20.75 9.45 -15.28
N PRO A 89 21.62 10.48 -15.23
CA PRO A 89 22.77 10.50 -14.32
C PRO A 89 22.31 10.71 -12.87
N ALA A 90 22.32 9.66 -12.07
CA ALA A 90 21.95 9.68 -10.68
C ALA A 90 22.96 8.94 -9.81
N ALA A 91 23.04 9.30 -8.53
CA ALA A 91 23.84 8.62 -7.52
C ALA A 91 23.11 8.62 -6.18
N TYR A 92 23.58 7.79 -5.23
CA TYR A 92 23.11 7.83 -3.86
C TYR A 92 24.30 7.89 -2.88
N LEU A 93 24.05 8.42 -1.67
CA LEU A 93 24.98 8.43 -0.54
C LEU A 93 24.25 7.93 0.71
N ASN A 94 24.75 6.85 1.29
CA ASN A 94 24.23 6.31 2.56
C ASN A 94 25.37 5.87 3.49
N SER A 95 25.02 5.44 4.70
CA SER A 95 25.99 5.01 5.71
C SER A 95 26.61 3.64 5.43
N ALA A 96 25.95 2.78 4.66
CA ALA A 96 26.38 1.43 4.39
C ALA A 96 27.36 1.32 3.18
N MET A 97 27.62 2.43 2.46
CA MET A 97 28.52 2.42 1.31
C MET A 97 29.98 2.20 1.71
N ALA A 98 30.69 1.42 0.90
CA ALA A 98 32.14 1.28 1.00
C ALA A 98 32.82 2.66 0.83
N PRO A 99 33.96 2.91 1.53
CA PRO A 99 34.69 4.18 1.42
C PRO A 99 35.12 4.53 -0.02
N GLU A 100 35.38 3.52 -0.83
CA GLU A 100 35.78 3.68 -2.23
C GLU A 100 34.62 4.21 -3.08
N ASP A 101 33.44 3.56 -3.00
CA ASP A 101 32.25 3.97 -3.72
C ASP A 101 31.84 5.40 -3.35
N ARG A 102 31.93 5.73 -2.06
CA ARG A 102 31.68 7.10 -1.58
C ARG A 102 32.63 8.11 -2.21
N ARG A 103 33.93 7.79 -2.30
CA ARG A 103 34.92 8.67 -2.96
C ARG A 103 34.58 8.87 -4.43
N GLN A 104 34.18 7.82 -5.14
CA GLN A 104 33.79 7.91 -6.55
C GLN A 104 32.55 8.81 -6.74
N VAL A 105 31.53 8.68 -5.89
CA VAL A 105 30.35 9.56 -5.94
C VAL A 105 30.74 11.01 -5.66
N MET A 106 31.55 11.27 -4.62
CA MET A 106 32.02 12.63 -4.29
C MET A 106 32.86 13.25 -5.41
N GLN A 107 33.67 12.46 -6.10
CA GLN A 107 34.42 12.90 -7.28
C GLN A 107 33.47 13.23 -8.43
N GLY A 108 32.48 12.37 -8.71
CA GLY A 108 31.48 12.63 -9.74
C GLY A 108 30.63 13.86 -9.51
N LEU A 109 30.36 14.20 -8.24
CA LEU A 109 29.70 15.45 -7.86
C LEU A 109 30.57 16.67 -8.19
N ARG A 110 31.89 16.65 -7.85
CA ARG A 110 32.83 17.73 -8.22
C ARG A 110 32.89 17.93 -9.73
N GLU A 111 32.82 16.87 -10.49
CA GLU A 111 32.83 16.87 -11.96
C GLU A 111 31.45 17.17 -12.55
N ARG A 112 30.43 17.44 -11.72
CA ARG A 112 29.05 17.71 -12.13
C ARG A 112 28.44 16.63 -13.02
N ARG A 113 28.80 15.36 -12.78
CA ARG A 113 28.33 14.20 -13.57
C ARG A 113 26.89 13.84 -13.27
N TYR A 114 26.36 14.18 -12.08
CA TYR A 114 25.03 13.76 -11.64
C TYR A 114 24.00 14.90 -11.71
N ARG A 115 22.77 14.52 -12.00
CA ARG A 115 21.59 15.40 -11.98
C ARG A 115 20.74 15.18 -10.76
N LEU A 116 20.77 13.98 -10.19
CA LEU A 116 20.07 13.62 -8.94
C LEU A 116 21.05 12.97 -7.97
N LEU A 117 20.94 13.37 -6.71
CA LEU A 117 21.65 12.75 -5.59
C LEU A 117 20.63 12.33 -4.53
N TYR A 118 20.52 11.03 -4.29
CA TYR A 118 19.69 10.48 -3.22
C TYR A 118 20.51 10.39 -1.93
N VAL A 119 19.93 10.83 -0.81
CA VAL A 119 20.57 10.79 0.51
C VAL A 119 19.60 10.31 1.57
N ALA A 120 20.13 9.58 2.56
CA ALA A 120 19.38 9.25 3.76
C ALA A 120 19.31 10.48 4.70
N PRO A 121 18.18 10.68 5.42
CA PRO A 121 17.99 11.85 6.29
C PRO A 121 19.08 12.00 7.33
N GLU A 122 19.63 10.92 7.88
CA GLU A 122 20.71 10.92 8.88
C GLU A 122 22.01 11.56 8.35
N ARG A 123 22.18 11.62 7.04
CA ARG A 123 23.38 12.22 6.40
C ARG A 123 23.32 13.73 6.35
N ILE A 124 22.14 14.30 6.43
CA ILE A 124 21.90 15.74 6.38
C ILE A 124 21.42 16.28 7.72
N ALA A 125 20.92 15.39 8.59
CA ALA A 125 20.52 15.69 9.95
C ALA A 125 21.76 15.70 10.85
N GLY A 126 21.88 16.70 11.73
CA GLY A 126 22.93 16.82 12.73
C GLY A 126 23.62 18.20 12.74
N GLU A 127 23.93 18.65 13.94
CA GLU A 127 24.69 19.89 14.13
C GLU A 127 26.06 19.73 13.46
N GLY A 128 26.38 20.61 12.50
CA GLY A 128 27.66 20.62 11.79
C GLY A 128 27.69 19.80 10.49
N SER A 129 26.55 19.34 9.96
CA SER A 129 26.52 18.73 8.62
C SER A 129 26.96 19.74 7.55
N THR A 130 28.13 19.51 6.95
CA THR A 130 28.72 20.38 5.91
C THR A 130 28.32 19.98 4.49
N ILE A 131 27.56 18.90 4.32
CA ILE A 131 27.27 18.35 2.99
C ILE A 131 26.42 19.27 2.13
N LEU A 132 25.43 19.94 2.72
CA LEU A 132 24.51 20.80 1.97
C LEU A 132 25.17 22.11 1.50
N PRO A 133 25.86 22.87 2.36
CA PRO A 133 26.65 24.02 1.90
C PRO A 133 27.65 23.61 0.82
N TRP A 134 28.36 22.50 1.03
CA TRP A 134 29.33 21.99 0.08
C TRP A 134 28.67 21.64 -1.27
N LEU A 135 27.51 20.95 -1.30
CA LEU A 135 26.75 20.66 -2.53
C LEU A 135 26.33 21.95 -3.25
N HIS A 136 25.81 22.91 -2.50
CA HIS A 136 25.35 24.17 -3.05
C HIS A 136 26.50 24.95 -3.73
N GLU A 137 27.66 25.03 -3.06
CA GLU A 137 28.83 25.72 -3.57
C GLU A 137 29.52 24.97 -4.73
N THR A 138 29.60 23.64 -4.66
CA THR A 138 30.36 22.83 -5.63
C THR A 138 29.57 22.51 -6.88
N CYS A 139 28.30 22.08 -6.73
CA CYS A 139 27.48 21.58 -7.84
C CYS A 139 26.39 22.56 -8.26
N GLY A 140 26.03 23.48 -7.37
CA GLY A 140 24.78 24.23 -7.47
C GLY A 140 23.59 23.33 -7.14
N LEU A 141 22.92 23.60 -6.02
CA LEU A 141 21.74 22.84 -5.61
C LEU A 141 20.51 23.35 -6.35
N SER A 142 19.90 22.50 -7.15
CA SER A 142 18.76 22.83 -8.00
C SER A 142 17.47 23.01 -7.19
N PHE A 143 17.14 22.00 -6.40
CA PHE A 143 16.02 21.93 -5.46
C PHE A 143 16.22 20.76 -4.49
N VAL A 144 15.38 20.70 -3.46
CA VAL A 144 15.31 19.57 -2.52
C VAL A 144 13.95 18.87 -2.66
N ALA A 145 13.97 17.58 -2.92
CA ALA A 145 12.80 16.71 -2.91
C ALA A 145 12.82 15.86 -1.62
N VAL A 146 11.75 15.91 -0.85
CA VAL A 146 11.57 15.10 0.36
C VAL A 146 10.58 13.98 0.02
N ASP A 147 11.10 12.78 -0.21
CA ASP A 147 10.28 11.59 -0.46
C ASP A 147 9.77 11.01 0.85
N GLU A 148 8.62 10.35 0.80
CA GLU A 148 7.88 9.85 1.97
C GLU A 148 7.74 10.92 3.07
N ALA A 149 7.38 12.15 2.67
CA ALA A 149 7.32 13.32 3.54
C ALA A 149 6.39 13.15 4.76
N HIS A 150 5.46 12.18 4.74
CA HIS A 150 4.63 11.84 5.89
C HIS A 150 5.44 11.42 7.12
N CYS A 151 6.71 10.97 6.93
CA CYS A 151 7.62 10.63 8.02
C CYS A 151 7.97 11.82 8.94
N ILE A 152 7.73 13.06 8.51
CA ILE A 152 7.98 14.26 9.35
C ILE A 152 6.90 14.46 10.42
N SER A 153 5.72 13.91 10.21
CA SER A 153 4.53 14.18 11.03
C SER A 153 4.37 13.17 12.17
N HIS A 154 4.18 13.66 13.39
CA HIS A 154 3.77 12.83 14.52
C HIS A 154 2.38 12.22 14.37
N TRP A 155 1.56 12.80 13.52
CA TRP A 155 0.22 12.29 13.18
C TRP A 155 0.26 11.28 12.04
N GLY A 156 1.44 11.13 11.39
CA GLY A 156 1.70 10.11 10.38
C GLY A 156 1.88 8.73 11.01
N HIS A 157 1.75 7.72 10.19
CA HIS A 157 1.86 6.32 10.62
C HIS A 157 3.32 5.84 10.78
N ASP A 158 4.31 6.50 10.13
CA ASP A 158 5.75 6.18 10.18
C ASP A 158 6.57 7.44 10.53
N PHE A 159 6.39 7.94 11.76
CA PHE A 159 7.12 9.12 12.21
C PHE A 159 8.61 8.80 12.41
N ARG A 160 9.48 9.67 11.85
CA ARG A 160 10.95 9.61 11.96
C ARG A 160 11.50 10.94 12.45
N PRO A 161 12.11 10.98 13.65
CA PRO A 161 12.65 12.23 14.23
C PRO A 161 13.64 12.97 13.33
N GLU A 162 14.44 12.23 12.53
CA GLU A 162 15.44 12.77 11.63
C GLU A 162 14.82 13.66 10.54
N TYR A 163 13.58 13.35 10.11
CA TYR A 163 12.86 14.15 9.12
C TYR A 163 12.53 15.56 9.61
N ARG A 164 12.37 15.77 10.92
CA ARG A 164 12.12 17.11 11.47
C ARG A 164 13.30 18.07 11.31
N GLN A 165 14.50 17.53 11.23
CA GLN A 165 15.69 18.35 11.02
C GLN A 165 15.78 18.90 9.59
N ILE A 166 15.02 18.32 8.63
CA ILE A 166 14.99 18.79 7.24
C ILE A 166 14.46 20.22 7.14
N GLY A 167 13.47 20.61 7.95
CA GLY A 167 12.94 21.98 7.97
C GLY A 167 14.00 23.03 8.33
N ALA A 168 14.94 22.71 9.21
CA ALA A 168 16.04 23.60 9.57
C ALA A 168 17.02 23.87 8.41
N LEU A 169 17.09 22.96 7.42
CA LEU A 169 17.98 23.10 6.26
C LEU A 169 17.63 24.30 5.40
N ARG A 170 16.37 24.73 5.40
CA ARG A 170 15.91 25.89 4.65
C ARG A 170 16.66 27.17 4.98
N GLN A 171 17.04 27.36 6.25
CA GLN A 171 17.79 28.54 6.69
C GLN A 171 19.16 28.64 6.03
N GLY A 172 19.78 27.49 5.69
CA GLY A 172 21.09 27.42 5.03
C GLY A 172 21.03 27.40 3.49
N LEU A 173 19.83 27.41 2.88
CA LEU A 173 19.63 27.24 1.45
C LEU A 173 18.72 28.32 0.85
N PRO A 174 19.11 29.62 0.89
CA PRO A 174 18.29 30.67 0.34
C PRO A 174 18.10 30.49 -1.19
N GLY A 175 16.85 30.61 -1.65
CA GLY A 175 16.50 30.51 -3.08
C GLY A 175 16.38 29.07 -3.60
N VAL A 176 16.58 28.05 -2.77
CA VAL A 176 16.35 26.65 -3.13
C VAL A 176 14.93 26.24 -2.74
N SER A 177 14.13 25.74 -3.70
CA SER A 177 12.78 25.29 -3.44
C SER A 177 12.75 23.89 -2.79
N LEU A 178 11.76 23.67 -1.91
CA LEU A 178 11.51 22.39 -1.24
C LEU A 178 10.20 21.76 -1.76
N HIS A 179 10.26 20.49 -2.09
CA HIS A 179 9.15 19.75 -2.66
C HIS A 179 8.90 18.48 -1.84
N ALA A 180 7.73 18.37 -1.23
CA ALA A 180 7.33 17.24 -0.42
C ALA A 180 6.49 16.25 -1.24
N PHE A 181 6.83 14.96 -1.15
CA PHE A 181 6.15 13.89 -1.88
C PHE A 181 5.74 12.78 -0.91
N THR A 182 4.48 12.35 -0.97
CA THR A 182 4.00 11.23 -0.17
C THR A 182 2.85 10.48 -0.85
N ALA A 183 2.64 9.21 -0.45
CA ALA A 183 1.52 8.40 -0.93
C ALA A 183 0.27 8.52 -0.05
N THR A 184 0.46 8.79 1.24
CA THR A 184 -0.57 8.69 2.27
C THR A 184 -0.46 9.88 3.21
N ALA A 185 -1.41 10.81 3.11
CA ALA A 185 -1.48 11.95 4.02
C ALA A 185 -2.93 12.42 4.16
N THR A 186 -3.48 12.34 5.37
CA THR A 186 -4.75 12.99 5.73
C THR A 186 -4.58 14.52 5.71
N ALA A 187 -5.66 15.29 5.77
CA ALA A 187 -5.58 16.75 5.81
C ALA A 187 -4.64 17.25 6.92
N ARG A 188 -4.77 16.69 8.12
CA ARG A 188 -3.93 17.02 9.27
C ARG A 188 -2.44 16.74 9.02
N VAL A 189 -2.13 15.61 8.40
CA VAL A 189 -0.73 15.26 8.05
C VAL A 189 -0.18 16.20 6.99
N ARG A 190 -0.99 16.60 6.01
CA ARG A 190 -0.59 17.59 4.99
C ARG A 190 -0.23 18.94 5.60
N ASP A 191 -1.07 19.45 6.50
CA ASP A 191 -0.84 20.72 7.19
C ASP A 191 0.45 20.65 8.03
N ASP A 192 0.67 19.54 8.72
CA ASP A 192 1.88 19.32 9.52
C ASP A 192 3.15 19.23 8.64
N ILE A 193 3.10 18.56 7.48
CA ILE A 193 4.20 18.53 6.51
C ILE A 193 4.58 19.96 6.08
N VAL A 194 3.60 20.76 5.68
CA VAL A 194 3.82 22.15 5.26
C VAL A 194 4.49 22.96 6.38
N ALA A 195 3.99 22.85 7.60
CA ALA A 195 4.51 23.56 8.77
C ALA A 195 5.93 23.10 9.15
N GLN A 196 6.18 21.80 9.24
CA GLN A 196 7.47 21.25 9.68
C GLN A 196 8.59 21.43 8.66
N LEU A 197 8.28 21.37 7.35
CA LEU A 197 9.26 21.68 6.29
C LEU A 197 9.42 23.18 6.06
N GLY A 198 8.55 24.02 6.62
CA GLY A 198 8.54 25.47 6.41
C GLY A 198 8.29 25.84 4.93
N LEU A 199 7.40 25.10 4.24
CA LEU A 199 7.08 25.38 2.84
C LEU A 199 6.39 26.75 2.71
N GLN A 200 6.83 27.55 1.76
CA GLN A 200 6.35 28.92 1.55
C GLN A 200 5.36 28.95 0.38
N ASP A 201 4.11 29.31 0.67
CA ASP A 201 3.01 29.35 -0.32
C ASP A 201 3.05 28.16 -1.29
N PRO A 202 3.02 26.91 -0.75
CA PRO A 202 3.27 25.73 -1.56
C PRO A 202 2.13 25.44 -2.53
N VAL A 203 2.47 25.00 -3.73
CA VAL A 203 1.52 24.35 -4.62
C VAL A 203 1.15 23.00 -4.03
N THR A 204 -0.09 22.87 -3.50
CA THR A 204 -0.56 21.62 -2.90
C THR A 204 -1.43 20.86 -3.90
N LEU A 205 -0.99 19.70 -4.29
CA LEU A 205 -1.68 18.81 -5.24
C LEU A 205 -1.99 17.48 -4.54
N VAL A 206 -3.26 17.13 -4.54
CA VAL A 206 -3.75 15.86 -3.96
C VAL A 206 -4.48 15.10 -5.05
N GLY A 207 -3.88 14.00 -5.50
CA GLY A 207 -4.52 13.09 -6.44
C GLY A 207 -5.51 12.17 -5.77
N SER A 208 -6.28 11.45 -6.59
CA SER A 208 -7.27 10.52 -6.07
C SER A 208 -6.60 9.34 -5.36
N PHE A 209 -7.14 9.01 -4.18
CA PHE A 209 -6.78 7.81 -3.43
C PHE A 209 -7.52 6.55 -3.94
N ASP A 210 -8.44 6.71 -4.90
CA ASP A 210 -9.16 5.60 -5.50
C ASP A 210 -8.26 4.77 -6.45
N ARG A 211 -8.04 3.52 -6.09
CA ARG A 211 -7.35 2.53 -6.90
C ARG A 211 -8.39 1.57 -7.49
N ALA A 212 -9.09 2.02 -8.54
CA ALA A 212 -10.22 1.30 -9.15
C ALA A 212 -9.90 -0.14 -9.60
N ASN A 213 -8.63 -0.45 -9.82
CA ASN A 213 -8.16 -1.80 -10.18
C ASN A 213 -7.91 -2.71 -8.97
N LEU A 214 -8.07 -2.24 -7.74
CA LEU A 214 -7.92 -3.07 -6.54
C LEU A 214 -9.27 -3.57 -6.06
N LEU A 215 -9.39 -4.88 -5.92
CA LEU A 215 -10.58 -5.54 -5.42
C LEU A 215 -10.45 -5.77 -3.91
N TYR A 216 -11.14 -4.99 -3.09
CA TYR A 216 -11.06 -5.08 -1.63
C TYR A 216 -12.08 -6.04 -1.04
N ARG A 217 -11.61 -6.99 -0.22
CA ARG A 217 -12.43 -7.91 0.57
C ARG A 217 -12.03 -7.89 2.03
N VAL A 218 -13.01 -7.84 2.92
CA VAL A 218 -12.80 -7.99 4.37
C VAL A 218 -13.52 -9.24 4.85
N LEU A 219 -12.74 -10.19 5.37
CA LEU A 219 -13.23 -11.49 5.83
C LEU A 219 -13.07 -11.62 7.34
N PRO A 220 -14.15 -11.96 8.08
CA PRO A 220 -14.02 -12.36 9.48
C PRO A 220 -13.10 -13.58 9.58
N ARG A 221 -12.15 -13.55 10.54
CA ARG A 221 -11.22 -14.65 10.74
C ARG A 221 -11.92 -15.87 11.28
N GLN A 222 -11.82 -16.97 10.56
CA GLN A 222 -12.25 -18.32 10.96
C GLN A 222 -11.00 -19.22 11.11
N THR A 223 -10.66 -19.93 10.06
CA THR A 223 -9.41 -20.71 9.98
C THR A 223 -8.45 -20.03 9.01
N MET A 224 -7.49 -19.27 9.54
CA MET A 224 -6.55 -18.43 8.76
C MET A 224 -5.96 -19.18 7.56
N ARG A 225 -5.38 -20.37 7.80
CA ARG A 225 -4.74 -21.15 6.74
C ARG A 225 -5.72 -21.56 5.64
N ALA A 226 -6.95 -21.96 6.00
CA ALA A 226 -7.96 -22.33 5.02
C ALA A 226 -8.40 -21.13 4.19
N GLN A 227 -8.56 -19.96 4.81
CA GLN A 227 -8.92 -18.71 4.11
C GLN A 227 -7.80 -18.25 3.18
N VAL A 228 -6.54 -18.31 3.60
CA VAL A 228 -5.39 -18.02 2.73
C VAL A 228 -5.38 -18.97 1.52
N ARG A 229 -5.53 -20.29 1.73
CA ARG A 229 -5.59 -21.27 0.62
C ARG A 229 -6.72 -20.99 -0.36
N GLN A 230 -7.88 -20.55 0.12
CA GLN A 230 -9.00 -20.16 -0.76
C GLN A 230 -8.64 -18.99 -1.68
N VAL A 231 -7.88 -18.01 -1.18
CA VAL A 231 -7.36 -16.91 -2.00
C VAL A 231 -6.34 -17.44 -3.00
N LEU A 232 -5.33 -18.21 -2.53
CA LEU A 232 -4.28 -18.74 -3.39
C LEU A 232 -4.83 -19.67 -4.50
N ALA A 233 -5.93 -20.37 -4.25
CA ALA A 233 -6.58 -21.21 -5.26
C ALA A 233 -7.11 -20.40 -6.46
N ARG A 234 -7.46 -19.12 -6.26
CA ARG A 234 -7.86 -18.19 -7.33
C ARG A 234 -6.67 -17.60 -8.09
N HIS A 235 -5.50 -17.55 -7.44
CA HIS A 235 -4.29 -16.88 -7.92
C HIS A 235 -3.13 -17.86 -8.18
N ARG A 236 -3.42 -19.02 -8.79
CA ARG A 236 -2.38 -20.04 -9.04
C ARG A 236 -1.32 -19.52 -10.01
N GLY A 237 -0.05 -19.56 -9.58
CA GLY A 237 1.09 -19.11 -10.38
C GLY A 237 1.22 -17.59 -10.50
N GLU A 238 0.40 -16.84 -9.78
CA GLU A 238 0.46 -15.38 -9.75
C GLU A 238 1.28 -14.87 -8.55
N ALA A 239 1.85 -13.69 -8.72
CA ALA A 239 2.63 -13.05 -7.67
C ALA A 239 1.75 -12.45 -6.57
N GLY A 240 2.17 -12.62 -5.31
CA GLY A 240 1.44 -12.07 -4.19
C GLY A 240 2.23 -11.90 -2.91
N ILE A 241 1.68 -11.10 -1.99
CA ILE A 241 2.26 -10.81 -0.68
C ILE A 241 1.25 -11.17 0.39
N ILE A 242 1.71 -11.87 1.44
CA ILE A 242 0.88 -12.22 2.60
C ILE A 242 1.51 -11.58 3.84
N TYR A 243 0.82 -10.58 4.40
CA TYR A 243 1.25 -9.91 5.63
C TYR A 243 0.74 -10.64 6.86
N CYS A 244 1.66 -11.03 7.76
CA CYS A 244 1.35 -11.64 9.04
C CYS A 244 1.77 -10.72 10.19
N PRO A 245 1.01 -10.72 11.32
CA PRO A 245 1.32 -9.86 12.46
C PRO A 245 2.63 -10.18 13.17
N THR A 246 3.08 -11.45 13.16
CA THR A 246 4.27 -11.90 13.90
C THR A 246 5.24 -12.70 13.04
N ARG A 247 6.53 -12.66 13.41
CA ARG A 247 7.60 -13.46 12.77
C ARG A 247 7.27 -14.94 12.75
N ARG A 248 6.80 -15.48 13.89
CA ARG A 248 6.42 -16.90 14.02
C ARG A 248 5.29 -17.30 13.06
N GLU A 249 4.29 -16.42 12.86
CA GLU A 249 3.21 -16.68 11.90
C GLU A 249 3.75 -16.68 10.47
N VAL A 250 4.70 -15.78 10.15
CA VAL A 250 5.40 -15.74 8.87
C VAL A 250 6.08 -17.07 8.59
N ASP A 251 6.96 -17.52 9.51
CA ASP A 251 7.72 -18.75 9.33
C ASP A 251 6.81 -19.97 9.20
N THR A 252 5.80 -20.06 10.07
CA THR A 252 4.87 -21.19 10.09
C THR A 252 4.02 -21.25 8.81
N LEU A 253 3.55 -20.11 8.32
CA LEU A 253 2.74 -20.07 7.11
C LEU A 253 3.59 -20.31 5.86
N ALA A 254 4.77 -19.71 5.78
CA ALA A 254 5.69 -19.90 4.65
C ALA A 254 6.12 -21.37 4.53
N ALA A 255 6.48 -22.03 5.64
CA ALA A 255 6.82 -23.45 5.66
C ALA A 255 5.64 -24.32 5.17
N SER A 256 4.42 -24.07 5.70
CA SER A 256 3.23 -24.83 5.29
C SER A 256 2.92 -24.68 3.79
N LEU A 257 3.06 -23.46 3.24
CA LEU A 257 2.82 -23.22 1.81
C LEU A 257 3.92 -23.85 0.94
N ALA A 258 5.17 -23.86 1.40
CA ALA A 258 6.27 -24.52 0.70
C ALA A 258 6.06 -26.05 0.63
N GLU A 259 5.59 -26.68 1.72
CA GLU A 259 5.22 -28.11 1.76
C GLU A 259 4.08 -28.43 0.78
N GLU A 260 3.20 -27.46 0.50
CA GLU A 260 2.10 -27.59 -0.47
C GLU A 260 2.54 -27.31 -1.93
N GLY A 261 3.84 -27.04 -2.15
CA GLY A 261 4.40 -26.83 -3.48
C GLY A 261 4.34 -25.39 -4.01
N TYR A 262 3.99 -24.41 -3.18
CA TYR A 262 4.07 -23.00 -3.59
C TYR A 262 5.51 -22.51 -3.61
N ARG A 263 5.88 -21.68 -4.60
CA ARG A 263 7.16 -20.97 -4.64
C ARG A 263 7.10 -19.76 -3.70
N VAL A 264 7.46 -19.97 -2.44
CA VAL A 264 7.28 -18.98 -1.35
C VAL A 264 8.57 -18.74 -0.58
N ARG A 265 8.76 -17.52 -0.06
CA ARG A 265 9.84 -17.14 0.87
C ARG A 265 9.29 -16.34 2.06
N PRO A 266 9.86 -16.53 3.27
CA PRO A 266 9.56 -15.67 4.41
C PRO A 266 10.33 -14.36 4.34
N TYR A 267 9.79 -13.28 4.95
CA TYR A 267 10.50 -12.02 5.12
C TYR A 267 10.11 -11.31 6.42
N HIS A 268 11.07 -11.13 7.33
CA HIS A 268 10.88 -10.39 8.58
C HIS A 268 12.22 -9.95 9.17
N ALA A 269 12.19 -9.01 10.12
CA ALA A 269 13.39 -8.44 10.75
C ALA A 269 14.19 -9.41 11.63
N GLY A 270 13.73 -10.67 11.83
CA GLY A 270 14.47 -11.71 12.52
C GLY A 270 15.39 -12.53 11.61
N LEU A 271 15.28 -12.40 10.29
CA LEU A 271 16.21 -13.00 9.33
C LEU A 271 17.52 -12.19 9.29
N THR A 272 18.61 -12.83 8.91
CA THR A 272 19.88 -12.13 8.63
C THR A 272 19.72 -11.14 7.47
N ASP A 273 20.65 -10.19 7.34
CA ASP A 273 20.62 -9.23 6.23
C ASP A 273 20.77 -9.93 4.89
N GLU A 274 21.62 -10.95 4.81
CA GLU A 274 21.84 -11.78 3.62
C GLU A 274 20.56 -12.53 3.21
N GLU A 275 19.88 -13.15 4.18
CA GLU A 275 18.61 -13.85 3.93
C GLU A 275 17.52 -12.88 3.48
N ARG A 276 17.43 -11.70 4.09
CA ARG A 276 16.47 -10.66 3.68
C ARG A 276 16.70 -10.21 2.25
N HIS A 277 17.96 -9.91 1.89
CA HIS A 277 18.32 -9.53 0.53
C HIS A 277 18.03 -10.66 -0.47
N ALA A 278 18.46 -11.89 -0.17
CA ALA A 278 18.23 -13.03 -1.04
C ALA A 278 16.72 -13.32 -1.26
N ASN A 279 15.89 -13.24 -0.21
CA ASN A 279 14.46 -13.46 -0.32
C ASN A 279 13.74 -12.31 -1.06
N GLN A 280 14.17 -11.08 -0.86
CA GLN A 280 13.67 -9.92 -1.60
C GLN A 280 14.04 -10.02 -3.10
N ASP A 281 15.29 -10.30 -3.40
CA ASP A 281 15.78 -10.46 -4.77
C ASP A 281 15.07 -11.62 -5.47
N ALA A 282 14.84 -12.74 -4.77
CA ALA A 282 14.09 -13.86 -5.32
C ALA A 282 12.66 -13.46 -5.74
N PHE A 283 12.00 -12.59 -4.98
CA PHE A 283 10.69 -12.08 -5.32
C PHE A 283 10.74 -11.06 -6.46
N LEU A 284 11.69 -10.12 -6.41
CA LEU A 284 11.85 -9.10 -7.45
C LEU A 284 12.26 -9.69 -8.81
N ASN A 285 13.10 -10.76 -8.79
CA ASN A 285 13.56 -11.47 -9.97
C ASN A 285 12.59 -12.55 -10.47
N GLU A 286 11.36 -12.60 -9.92
CA GLU A 286 10.29 -13.54 -10.29
C GLU A 286 10.69 -15.03 -10.10
N SER A 287 11.71 -15.33 -9.29
CA SER A 287 12.12 -16.72 -8.97
C SER A 287 11.21 -17.33 -7.89
N VAL A 288 10.48 -16.51 -7.13
CA VAL A 288 9.39 -16.92 -6.26
C VAL A 288 8.13 -16.11 -6.55
N ASP A 289 6.95 -16.72 -6.31
CA ASP A 289 5.67 -16.07 -6.55
C ASP A 289 5.16 -15.35 -5.31
N ILE A 290 5.40 -15.90 -4.13
CA ILE A 290 4.77 -15.47 -2.89
C ILE A 290 5.84 -15.08 -1.87
N VAL A 291 5.63 -13.94 -1.22
CA VAL A 291 6.34 -13.59 0.00
C VAL A 291 5.33 -13.57 1.17
N VAL A 292 5.65 -14.32 2.23
CA VAL A 292 4.96 -14.20 3.51
C VAL A 292 5.82 -13.31 4.41
N ALA A 293 5.28 -12.20 4.89
CA ALA A 293 6.08 -11.18 5.54
C ALA A 293 5.41 -10.51 6.73
N THR A 294 6.22 -9.90 7.59
CA THR A 294 5.74 -8.83 8.49
C THR A 294 5.76 -7.49 7.74
N VAL A 295 5.31 -6.41 8.39
CA VAL A 295 5.40 -5.02 7.88
C VAL A 295 6.82 -4.61 7.47
N ALA A 296 7.85 -5.36 7.88
CA ALA A 296 9.23 -5.14 7.45
C ALA A 296 9.45 -5.33 5.94
N PHE A 297 8.59 -6.09 5.27
CA PHE A 297 8.55 -6.19 3.81
C PHE A 297 7.70 -5.06 3.25
N GLY A 298 8.31 -3.89 3.22
CA GLY A 298 7.60 -2.65 3.01
C GLY A 298 8.19 -1.80 1.89
N MET A 299 8.54 -0.56 2.22
CA MET A 299 9.05 0.43 1.27
C MET A 299 10.20 -0.14 0.42
N GLY A 300 10.25 0.18 -0.87
CA GLY A 300 11.26 -0.32 -1.81
C GLY A 300 10.85 -1.56 -2.63
N ILE A 301 9.70 -2.16 -2.40
CA ILE A 301 9.20 -3.26 -3.23
C ILE A 301 8.43 -2.69 -4.42
N ASP A 302 9.01 -2.77 -5.61
CA ASP A 302 8.42 -2.25 -6.86
C ASP A 302 8.17 -3.35 -7.91
N ARG A 303 7.66 -4.50 -7.48
CA ARG A 303 7.18 -5.53 -8.40
C ARG A 303 5.79 -5.13 -8.92
N SER A 304 5.63 -4.96 -10.22
CA SER A 304 4.41 -4.41 -10.83
C SER A 304 3.28 -5.42 -10.98
N ASP A 305 3.60 -6.71 -11.13
CA ASP A 305 2.66 -7.81 -11.41
C ASP A 305 2.09 -8.51 -10.17
N VAL A 306 2.09 -7.87 -9.01
CA VAL A 306 1.49 -8.42 -7.79
C VAL A 306 -0.03 -8.48 -7.94
N ARG A 307 -0.59 -9.70 -7.99
CA ARG A 307 -2.03 -9.95 -8.24
C ARG A 307 -2.85 -10.05 -6.97
N PHE A 308 -2.22 -10.32 -5.82
CA PHE A 308 -2.94 -10.33 -4.55
C PHE A 308 -2.08 -9.84 -3.39
N VAL A 309 -2.74 -9.19 -2.43
CA VAL A 309 -2.20 -8.90 -1.11
C VAL A 309 -3.16 -9.42 -0.06
N ILE A 310 -2.68 -10.30 0.81
CA ILE A 310 -3.46 -10.85 1.92
C ILE A 310 -2.92 -10.27 3.23
N HIS A 311 -3.78 -9.67 4.02
CA HIS A 311 -3.49 -9.33 5.40
C HIS A 311 -4.06 -10.43 6.31
N ALA A 312 -3.18 -11.24 6.89
CA ALA A 312 -3.52 -12.31 7.83
C ALA A 312 -3.75 -11.78 9.27
N GLY A 313 -4.02 -10.52 9.40
CA GLY A 313 -4.35 -9.75 10.59
C GLY A 313 -4.47 -8.28 10.25
N ALA A 314 -5.14 -7.50 11.10
CA ALA A 314 -5.32 -6.09 10.86
C ALA A 314 -3.99 -5.32 10.93
N PRO A 315 -3.68 -4.42 9.98
CA PRO A 315 -2.61 -3.42 10.14
C PRO A 315 -2.94 -2.43 11.26
N GLN A 316 -1.95 -1.64 11.67
CA GLN A 316 -2.11 -0.66 12.75
C GLN A 316 -3.01 0.53 12.37
N SER A 317 -3.09 0.84 11.08
CA SER A 317 -3.88 1.97 10.58
C SER A 317 -4.30 1.79 9.12
N LEU A 318 -5.20 2.65 8.65
CA LEU A 318 -5.63 2.68 7.25
C LEU A 318 -4.51 3.13 6.31
N GLU A 319 -3.59 3.95 6.77
CA GLU A 319 -2.41 4.36 6.01
C GLU A 319 -1.49 3.17 5.74
N HIS A 320 -1.19 2.35 6.76
CA HIS A 320 -0.45 1.11 6.59
C HIS A 320 -1.17 0.17 5.63
N TYR A 321 -2.49 -0.02 5.84
CA TYR A 321 -3.30 -0.86 4.96
C TYR A 321 -3.25 -0.38 3.50
N GLN A 322 -3.43 0.92 3.27
CA GLN A 322 -3.37 1.52 1.93
C GLN A 322 -1.98 1.38 1.28
N GLN A 323 -0.92 1.54 2.06
CA GLN A 323 0.45 1.42 1.59
C GLN A 323 0.81 -0.03 1.24
N GLU A 324 0.38 -0.99 2.06
CA GLU A 324 0.62 -2.42 1.88
C GLU A 324 -0.25 -3.00 0.76
N ALA A 325 -1.56 -2.74 0.76
CA ALA A 325 -2.49 -3.11 -0.31
C ALA A 325 -2.13 -2.44 -1.64
N GLY A 326 -1.63 -1.20 -1.60
CA GLY A 326 -1.19 -0.43 -2.76
C GLY A 326 0.00 -1.02 -3.52
N ARG A 327 0.65 -2.07 -3.00
CA ARG A 327 1.68 -2.83 -3.73
C ARG A 327 1.09 -3.70 -4.83
N ALA A 328 -0.19 -4.07 -4.69
CA ALA A 328 -0.91 -4.82 -5.69
C ALA A 328 -1.24 -3.96 -6.92
N GLY A 329 -1.25 -4.57 -8.09
CA GLY A 329 -1.76 -3.99 -9.33
C GLY A 329 -1.12 -2.68 -9.75
N ARG A 330 0.19 -2.49 -9.56
CA ARG A 330 0.90 -1.26 -9.98
C ARG A 330 0.93 -1.08 -11.50
N ASP A 331 0.77 -2.16 -12.23
CA ASP A 331 0.64 -2.19 -13.68
C ASP A 331 -0.78 -1.82 -14.18
N GLY A 332 -1.69 -1.45 -13.26
CA GLY A 332 -3.08 -1.09 -13.58
C GLY A 332 -4.00 -2.27 -13.83
N LEU A 333 -3.50 -3.52 -13.77
CA LEU A 333 -4.36 -4.71 -13.81
C LEU A 333 -5.06 -4.94 -12.48
N GLU A 334 -6.16 -5.69 -12.56
CA GLU A 334 -6.86 -6.11 -11.36
C GLU A 334 -5.95 -6.88 -10.40
N ALA A 335 -6.10 -6.56 -9.12
CA ALA A 335 -5.44 -7.28 -8.04
C ALA A 335 -6.36 -7.34 -6.82
N GLU A 336 -6.35 -8.48 -6.14
CA GLU A 336 -7.20 -8.74 -4.99
C GLU A 336 -6.49 -8.37 -3.68
N CYS A 337 -7.15 -7.55 -2.84
CA CYS A 337 -6.67 -7.17 -1.51
C CYS A 337 -7.61 -7.76 -0.46
N VAL A 338 -7.16 -8.78 0.26
CA VAL A 338 -7.96 -9.51 1.25
C VAL A 338 -7.48 -9.20 2.66
N LEU A 339 -8.37 -8.67 3.49
CA LEU A 339 -8.12 -8.45 4.91
C LEU A 339 -8.85 -9.52 5.72
N ILE A 340 -8.11 -10.43 6.35
CA ILE A 340 -8.64 -11.46 7.26
C ILE A 340 -8.45 -10.96 8.68
N VAL A 341 -9.52 -10.58 9.35
CA VAL A 341 -9.48 -9.79 10.60
C VAL A 341 -10.37 -10.37 11.69
N SER A 342 -9.98 -10.13 12.93
CA SER A 342 -10.81 -10.37 14.14
C SER A 342 -10.60 -9.24 15.14
N SER A 343 -11.53 -9.08 16.10
CA SER A 343 -11.39 -8.13 17.22
C SER A 343 -10.11 -8.35 18.04
N GLY A 344 -9.63 -9.59 18.11
CA GLY A 344 -8.37 -9.94 18.79
C GLY A 344 -7.13 -9.27 18.18
N ASP A 345 -7.16 -8.88 16.90
CA ASP A 345 -6.03 -8.18 16.29
C ASP A 345 -5.85 -6.79 16.88
N PHE A 346 -6.94 -6.08 17.11
CA PHE A 346 -6.94 -4.74 17.69
C PHE A 346 -6.55 -4.75 19.18
N LEU A 347 -6.97 -5.79 19.92
CA LEU A 347 -6.50 -5.99 21.30
C LEU A 347 -4.99 -6.23 21.34
N ARG A 348 -4.48 -7.08 20.45
CA ARG A 348 -3.04 -7.34 20.33
C ARG A 348 -2.26 -6.05 20.05
N TRP A 349 -2.74 -5.20 19.14
CA TRP A 349 -2.09 -3.92 18.85
C TRP A 349 -2.11 -2.98 20.04
N ARG A 350 -3.24 -2.88 20.76
CA ARG A 350 -3.33 -2.06 21.99
C ARG A 350 -2.33 -2.54 23.05
N ASP A 351 -2.19 -3.85 23.24
CA ASP A 351 -1.22 -4.43 24.17
C ASP A 351 0.24 -4.14 23.76
N ILE A 352 0.59 -4.36 22.48
CA ILE A 352 1.93 -4.06 21.96
C ILE A 352 2.28 -2.57 22.14
N LEU A 353 1.39 -1.67 21.74
CA LEU A 353 1.60 -0.23 21.85
C LEU A 353 1.71 0.22 23.32
N SER A 354 0.93 -0.38 24.21
CA SER A 354 0.99 -0.10 25.65
C SER A 354 2.32 -0.54 26.26
N LYS A 355 2.78 -1.76 25.94
CA LYS A 355 4.06 -2.30 26.44
C LYS A 355 5.27 -1.49 25.95
N ASN A 356 5.20 -0.93 24.76
CA ASN A 356 6.26 -0.09 24.20
C ASN A 356 6.20 1.37 24.67
N GLY A 357 5.19 1.78 25.45
CA GLY A 357 4.96 3.17 25.84
C GLY A 357 4.44 4.05 24.68
N ASP A 358 3.99 3.45 23.61
CA ASP A 358 3.62 4.10 22.35
C ASP A 358 2.09 4.29 22.20
N LEU A 359 1.28 3.92 23.18
CA LEU A 359 -0.18 3.98 23.12
C LEU A 359 -0.69 5.44 23.32
N THR A 360 -0.27 6.31 22.42
CA THR A 360 -0.74 7.71 22.40
C THR A 360 -2.21 7.80 21.91
N GLU A 361 -2.88 8.92 22.20
CA GLU A 361 -4.25 9.19 21.72
C GLU A 361 -4.32 9.15 20.18
N ALA A 362 -3.29 9.67 19.50
CA ALA A 362 -3.19 9.64 18.05
C ALA A 362 -3.16 8.20 17.53
N ARG A 363 -2.28 7.34 18.05
CA ARG A 363 -2.18 5.93 17.63
C ARG A 363 -3.45 5.12 17.95
N GLN A 364 -4.09 5.42 19.09
CA GLN A 364 -5.40 4.85 19.40
C GLN A 364 -6.47 5.27 18.39
N GLY A 365 -6.43 6.52 17.93
CA GLY A 365 -7.32 7.04 16.88
C GLY A 365 -7.16 6.26 15.58
N LEU A 366 -5.91 6.12 15.09
CA LEU A 366 -5.60 5.37 13.88
C LEU A 366 -6.09 3.91 13.95
N LEU A 367 -5.87 3.27 15.10
CA LEU A 367 -6.30 1.89 15.32
C LEU A 367 -7.85 1.77 15.32
N ARG A 368 -8.56 2.74 15.94
CA ARG A 368 -10.04 2.78 15.89
C ARG A 368 -10.59 2.97 14.48
N ASP A 369 -9.93 3.78 13.65
CA ASP A 369 -10.36 4.01 12.27
C ASP A 369 -10.17 2.74 11.42
N MET A 370 -9.09 1.99 11.62
CA MET A 370 -8.89 0.69 10.99
C MET A 370 -9.93 -0.35 11.44
N GLU A 371 -10.26 -0.38 12.74
CA GLU A 371 -11.28 -1.25 13.32
C GLU A 371 -12.67 -0.95 12.72
N ARG A 372 -13.02 0.33 12.62
CA ARG A 372 -14.26 0.79 11.98
C ARG A 372 -14.33 0.44 10.49
N TYR A 373 -13.22 0.59 9.77
CA TYR A 373 -13.15 0.19 8.36
C TYR A 373 -13.42 -1.31 8.21
N ALA A 374 -12.76 -2.14 9.01
CA ALA A 374 -12.90 -3.59 8.96
C ALA A 374 -14.34 -4.05 9.26
N ALA A 375 -15.01 -3.41 10.21
CA ALA A 375 -16.39 -3.75 10.63
C ALA A 375 -17.47 -3.07 9.79
N SER A 376 -17.13 -2.05 8.98
CA SER A 376 -18.13 -1.25 8.28
C SER A 376 -18.91 -2.05 7.24
N VAL A 377 -20.20 -1.74 7.11
CA VAL A 377 -21.06 -2.18 6.01
C VAL A 377 -21.14 -1.05 4.99
N GLY A 378 -20.65 -1.27 3.78
CA GLY A 378 -20.62 -0.26 2.73
C GLY A 378 -19.43 -0.40 1.78
N CYS A 379 -19.39 0.44 0.77
CA CYS A 379 -18.34 0.43 -0.24
C CYS A 379 -16.95 0.68 0.38
N ARG A 380 -16.01 -0.27 0.18
CA ARG A 380 -14.64 -0.22 0.73
C ARG A 380 -13.83 0.94 0.15
N HIS A 381 -13.95 1.18 -1.16
CA HIS A 381 -13.29 2.31 -1.82
C HIS A 381 -13.76 3.65 -1.24
N ARG A 382 -15.08 3.85 -1.14
CA ARG A 382 -15.64 5.07 -0.55
C ARG A 382 -15.09 5.32 0.86
N ARG A 383 -14.99 4.28 1.69
CA ARG A 383 -14.48 4.39 3.06
C ARG A 383 -13.00 4.80 3.09
N LEU A 384 -12.17 4.16 2.27
CA LEU A 384 -10.74 4.50 2.15
C LEU A 384 -10.54 5.91 1.63
N VAL A 385 -11.19 6.26 0.52
CA VAL A 385 -11.07 7.56 -0.12
C VAL A 385 -11.54 8.69 0.81
N SER A 386 -12.69 8.50 1.49
CA SER A 386 -13.22 9.47 2.45
C SER A 386 -12.32 9.65 3.68
N TYR A 387 -11.62 8.62 4.13
CA TYR A 387 -10.66 8.72 5.22
C TYR A 387 -9.53 9.71 4.93
N PHE A 388 -9.06 9.75 3.68
CA PHE A 388 -8.05 10.71 3.23
C PHE A 388 -8.61 12.10 2.86
N GLY A 389 -9.93 12.30 3.05
CA GLY A 389 -10.61 13.57 2.83
C GLY A 389 -11.07 13.82 1.40
N GLU A 390 -11.08 12.79 0.54
CA GLU A 390 -11.58 12.89 -0.83
C GLU A 390 -13.06 12.48 -0.90
N ALA A 391 -13.86 13.25 -1.64
CA ALA A 391 -15.25 12.92 -1.90
C ALA A 391 -15.37 11.82 -2.97
N TYR A 392 -16.05 10.72 -2.63
CA TYR A 392 -16.27 9.62 -3.55
C TYR A 392 -17.59 9.79 -4.31
N SER A 393 -17.52 10.13 -5.59
CA SER A 393 -18.69 10.50 -6.41
C SER A 393 -19.43 9.32 -7.05
N LYS A 394 -18.79 8.13 -7.12
CA LYS A 394 -19.42 6.96 -7.78
C LYS A 394 -20.49 6.34 -6.86
N PRO A 395 -21.63 5.86 -7.39
CA PRO A 395 -22.67 5.20 -6.59
C PRO A 395 -22.15 3.90 -5.97
N ASP A 396 -21.40 3.10 -6.72
CA ASP A 396 -20.64 1.94 -6.28
C ASP A 396 -19.27 1.89 -6.96
N CYS A 397 -18.37 1.02 -6.46
CA CYS A 397 -17.04 0.87 -7.04
C CYS A 397 -16.94 -0.32 -8.02
N GLY A 398 -17.89 -1.25 -8.02
CA GLY A 398 -17.82 -2.51 -8.77
C GLY A 398 -16.64 -3.43 -8.41
N ALA A 399 -15.86 -3.09 -7.36
CA ALA A 399 -14.60 -3.74 -7.01
C ALA A 399 -14.41 -3.89 -5.49
N CYS A 400 -15.46 -4.25 -4.74
CA CYS A 400 -15.32 -4.66 -3.34
C CYS A 400 -16.41 -5.64 -2.93
N ASP A 401 -16.18 -6.33 -1.82
CA ASP A 401 -17.10 -7.32 -1.25
C ASP A 401 -18.54 -6.81 -1.12
N TYR A 402 -18.72 -5.54 -0.72
CA TYR A 402 -20.04 -4.92 -0.59
C TYR A 402 -20.69 -4.67 -1.95
N CYS A 403 -20.01 -3.98 -2.87
CA CYS A 403 -20.57 -3.60 -4.18
C CYS A 403 -20.78 -4.82 -5.10
N LEU A 404 -20.01 -5.89 -4.93
CA LEU A 404 -20.21 -7.16 -5.63
C LEU A 404 -21.34 -8.02 -5.05
N GLY A 405 -21.95 -7.57 -3.93
CA GLY A 405 -23.04 -8.28 -3.26
C GLY A 405 -22.59 -9.56 -2.56
N GLU A 406 -21.32 -9.62 -2.13
CA GLU A 406 -20.75 -10.71 -1.33
C GLU A 406 -21.14 -10.59 0.15
N LEU A 407 -21.63 -9.42 0.58
CA LEU A 407 -22.19 -9.17 1.90
C LEU A 407 -23.72 -9.14 1.83
N GLU A 408 -24.34 -9.69 2.85
CA GLU A 408 -25.79 -9.65 3.09
C GLU A 408 -26.09 -8.78 4.30
N SER A 409 -26.79 -7.68 4.09
CA SER A 409 -27.19 -6.79 5.17
C SER A 409 -28.26 -7.46 6.04
N VAL A 410 -28.14 -7.28 7.35
CA VAL A 410 -29.16 -7.72 8.31
C VAL A 410 -30.41 -6.81 8.15
N PRO A 411 -31.60 -7.37 7.94
CA PRO A 411 -32.82 -6.56 7.73
C PRO A 411 -33.19 -5.69 8.95
N ASP A 412 -32.99 -6.21 10.16
CA ASP A 412 -33.25 -5.51 11.42
C ASP A 412 -32.01 -5.57 12.34
N PRO A 413 -31.03 -4.69 12.09
CA PRO A 413 -29.77 -4.70 12.82
C PRO A 413 -29.95 -4.21 14.27
N ALA A 414 -30.90 -3.32 14.54
CA ALA A 414 -31.19 -2.80 15.88
C ALA A 414 -31.70 -3.90 16.80
N THR A 415 -32.69 -4.69 16.39
CA THR A 415 -33.20 -5.82 17.16
C THR A 415 -32.13 -6.89 17.38
N LEU A 416 -31.33 -7.23 16.36
CA LEU A 416 -30.24 -8.18 16.50
C LEU A 416 -29.20 -7.68 17.52
N ALA A 417 -28.78 -6.43 17.42
CA ALA A 417 -27.86 -5.81 18.37
C ALA A 417 -28.41 -5.86 19.81
N ARG A 418 -29.67 -5.46 20.01
CA ARG A 418 -30.30 -5.48 21.34
C ARG A 418 -30.35 -6.89 21.94
N LYS A 419 -30.59 -7.95 21.16
CA LYS A 419 -30.53 -9.33 21.64
C LYS A 419 -29.11 -9.68 22.15
N ILE A 420 -28.06 -9.28 21.41
CA ILE A 420 -26.67 -9.54 21.81
C ILE A 420 -26.30 -8.71 23.05
N LEU A 421 -26.58 -7.40 23.04
CA LEU A 421 -26.32 -6.50 24.17
C LEU A 421 -27.07 -6.96 25.45
N SER A 422 -28.32 -7.40 25.30
CA SER A 422 -29.13 -7.95 26.42
C SER A 422 -28.52 -9.21 26.99
N ALA A 423 -27.99 -10.11 26.14
CA ALA A 423 -27.31 -11.32 26.62
C ALA A 423 -26.05 -10.97 27.42
N VAL A 424 -25.23 -10.04 26.93
CA VAL A 424 -24.03 -9.56 27.64
C VAL A 424 -24.41 -8.99 29.01
N ALA A 425 -25.46 -8.16 29.07
CA ALA A 425 -25.96 -7.61 30.35
C ALA A 425 -26.44 -8.71 31.32
N ARG A 426 -27.27 -9.64 30.83
CA ARG A 426 -27.91 -10.68 31.66
C ARG A 426 -26.94 -11.76 32.17
N VAL A 427 -25.83 -12.04 31.47
CA VAL A 427 -24.77 -12.88 32.01
C VAL A 427 -23.82 -12.11 32.95
N GLY A 428 -24.15 -10.86 33.30
CA GLY A 428 -23.43 -10.04 34.28
C GLY A 428 -22.17 -9.39 33.76
N GLN A 429 -21.96 -9.32 32.43
CA GLN A 429 -20.79 -8.69 31.81
C GLN A 429 -19.43 -9.30 32.27
N ARG A 430 -19.42 -10.59 32.55
CA ARG A 430 -18.27 -11.33 33.12
C ARG A 430 -17.79 -12.47 32.22
N TYR A 431 -18.34 -12.60 31.01
CA TYR A 431 -18.06 -13.71 30.10
C TYR A 431 -17.62 -13.22 28.74
N GLY A 432 -16.77 -14.01 28.09
CA GLY A 432 -16.30 -13.74 26.73
C GLY A 432 -17.34 -14.05 25.65
N ALA A 433 -17.05 -13.65 24.43
CA ALA A 433 -17.94 -13.81 23.27
C ALA A 433 -18.42 -15.25 23.05
N ALA A 434 -17.54 -16.25 23.27
CA ALA A 434 -17.89 -17.65 23.09
C ALA A 434 -19.02 -18.09 24.03
N HIS A 435 -18.95 -17.74 25.31
CA HIS A 435 -19.99 -18.09 26.29
C HIS A 435 -21.31 -17.35 26.02
N VAL A 436 -21.25 -16.05 25.73
CA VAL A 436 -22.42 -15.27 25.32
C VAL A 436 -23.08 -15.88 24.07
N GLY A 437 -22.26 -16.31 23.12
CA GLY A 437 -22.71 -16.99 21.90
C GLY A 437 -23.43 -18.32 22.19
N GLN A 438 -22.92 -19.13 23.13
CA GLN A 438 -23.58 -20.37 23.56
C GLN A 438 -24.96 -20.11 24.14
N VAL A 439 -25.08 -19.10 25.02
CA VAL A 439 -26.38 -18.70 25.63
C VAL A 439 -27.35 -18.24 24.55
N LEU A 440 -26.96 -17.34 23.67
CA LEU A 440 -27.83 -16.83 22.60
C LEU A 440 -28.29 -17.94 21.63
N ARG A 441 -27.45 -18.92 21.37
CA ARG A 441 -27.78 -20.05 20.50
C ARG A 441 -28.52 -21.19 21.20
N GLY A 442 -28.72 -21.10 22.51
CA GLY A 442 -29.40 -22.13 23.27
C GLY A 442 -28.58 -23.43 23.40
N GLN A 443 -27.25 -23.31 23.47
CA GLN A 443 -26.36 -24.47 23.64
C GLN A 443 -26.25 -24.85 25.13
N LEU A 444 -26.71 -26.04 25.48
CA LEU A 444 -26.68 -26.57 26.82
C LEU A 444 -25.29 -27.17 27.18
N SER A 445 -24.26 -26.30 27.26
CA SER A 445 -22.96 -26.71 27.78
C SER A 445 -22.99 -26.80 29.33
N GLU A 446 -22.07 -27.55 29.93
CA GLU A 446 -21.91 -27.60 31.38
C GLU A 446 -21.69 -26.20 31.98
N ALA A 447 -20.90 -25.38 31.29
CA ALA A 447 -20.65 -23.97 31.66
C ALA A 447 -21.89 -23.10 31.66
N VAL A 448 -22.87 -23.34 30.78
CA VAL A 448 -24.14 -22.61 30.74
C VAL A 448 -25.07 -23.10 31.86
N ARG A 449 -25.20 -24.42 32.04
CA ARG A 449 -26.06 -25.03 33.08
C ARG A 449 -25.59 -24.72 34.50
N SER A 450 -24.33 -24.90 34.80
CA SER A 450 -23.78 -24.70 36.15
C SER A 450 -23.92 -23.26 36.65
N ARG A 451 -24.13 -22.29 35.72
CA ARG A 451 -24.33 -20.87 36.01
C ARG A 451 -25.80 -20.42 35.94
N GLY A 452 -26.70 -21.33 35.61
CA GLY A 452 -28.12 -21.02 35.46
C GLY A 452 -28.44 -20.15 34.25
N HIS A 453 -27.54 -20.08 33.27
CA HIS A 453 -27.75 -19.20 32.10
C HIS A 453 -28.71 -19.80 31.07
N ASP A 454 -29.05 -21.06 31.17
CA ASP A 454 -30.10 -21.74 30.39
C ASP A 454 -31.54 -21.29 30.78
N THR A 455 -31.70 -20.67 31.95
CA THR A 455 -33.00 -20.10 32.41
C THR A 455 -33.19 -18.63 32.05
N LEU A 456 -32.17 -17.97 31.51
CA LEU A 456 -32.23 -16.58 31.10
C LEU A 456 -33.18 -16.39 29.92
N SER A 457 -33.97 -15.29 29.93
CA SER A 457 -34.88 -14.94 28.82
C SER A 457 -34.19 -14.72 27.46
N VAL A 458 -32.86 -14.62 27.45
CA VAL A 458 -32.02 -14.49 26.23
C VAL A 458 -31.52 -15.84 25.71
N PHE A 459 -31.76 -16.93 26.44
CA PHE A 459 -31.33 -18.26 26.05
C PHE A 459 -32.05 -18.73 24.78
N GLY A 460 -31.29 -19.02 23.74
CA GLY A 460 -31.80 -19.53 22.46
C GLY A 460 -32.46 -18.49 21.56
N LEU A 461 -32.38 -17.17 21.87
CA LEU A 461 -32.97 -16.11 21.02
C LEU A 461 -32.38 -16.04 19.61
N LEU A 462 -31.19 -16.62 19.39
CA LEU A 462 -30.47 -16.63 18.11
C LEU A 462 -30.01 -18.05 17.73
N ARG A 463 -30.86 -19.08 18.01
CA ARG A 463 -30.55 -20.49 17.73
C ARG A 463 -30.27 -20.78 16.26
N ASP A 464 -30.91 -20.01 15.37
CA ASP A 464 -30.81 -20.17 13.93
C ASP A 464 -29.62 -19.42 13.32
N VAL A 465 -28.91 -18.61 14.13
CA VAL A 465 -27.70 -17.88 13.69
C VAL A 465 -26.48 -18.79 13.84
N SER A 466 -25.63 -18.84 12.81
CA SER A 466 -24.40 -19.63 12.89
C SER A 466 -23.43 -19.06 13.93
N VAL A 467 -22.48 -19.89 14.42
CA VAL A 467 -21.43 -19.44 15.35
C VAL A 467 -20.61 -18.31 14.73
N ASP A 468 -20.26 -18.47 13.46
CA ASP A 468 -19.42 -17.52 12.74
C ASP A 468 -20.14 -16.18 12.49
N ASP A 469 -21.43 -16.22 12.10
CA ASP A 469 -22.22 -15.00 11.92
C ASP A 469 -22.38 -14.25 13.26
N LEU A 470 -22.70 -14.98 14.34
CA LEU A 470 -22.87 -14.37 15.67
C LEU A 470 -21.57 -13.76 16.18
N ARG A 471 -20.43 -14.40 15.93
CA ARG A 471 -19.11 -13.83 16.21
C ARG A 471 -18.87 -12.57 15.38
N GLY A 472 -19.15 -12.61 14.08
CA GLY A 472 -19.02 -11.46 13.18
C GLY A 472 -19.88 -10.27 13.63
N TYR A 473 -21.12 -10.50 14.06
CA TYR A 473 -21.97 -9.44 14.61
C TYR A 473 -21.42 -8.87 15.92
N THR A 474 -20.89 -9.73 16.81
CA THR A 474 -20.25 -9.28 18.05
C THR A 474 -19.04 -8.40 17.77
N ASP A 475 -18.19 -8.79 16.80
CA ASP A 475 -17.03 -8.01 16.38
C ASP A 475 -17.45 -6.65 15.78
N GLN A 476 -18.53 -6.61 15.01
CA GLN A 476 -19.10 -5.35 14.50
C GLN A 476 -19.61 -4.45 15.66
N LEU A 477 -20.29 -5.00 16.66
CA LEU A 477 -20.73 -4.24 17.83
C LEU A 477 -19.57 -3.69 18.67
N LEU A 478 -18.45 -4.43 18.76
CA LEU A 478 -17.21 -3.96 19.38
C LEU A 478 -16.63 -2.77 18.59
N ALA A 479 -16.54 -2.87 17.28
CA ALA A 479 -15.99 -1.83 16.41
C ALA A 479 -16.87 -0.56 16.38
N PHE A 480 -18.19 -0.71 16.48
CA PHE A 480 -19.12 0.42 16.62
C PHE A 480 -19.14 1.01 18.03
N GLY A 481 -18.39 0.45 18.96
CA GLY A 481 -18.26 0.95 20.33
C GLY A 481 -19.51 0.72 21.18
N LEU A 482 -20.36 -0.22 20.84
CA LEU A 482 -21.51 -0.65 21.65
C LEU A 482 -21.11 -1.68 22.72
N LEU A 483 -20.07 -2.45 22.43
CA LEU A 483 -19.41 -3.36 23.35
C LEU A 483 -17.95 -2.95 23.53
N ARG A 484 -17.35 -3.40 24.62
CA ARG A 484 -15.89 -3.40 24.84
C ARG A 484 -15.43 -4.73 25.41
N GLN A 485 -14.17 -5.07 25.14
CA GLN A 485 -13.51 -6.23 25.76
C GLN A 485 -12.61 -5.74 26.89
N VAL A 486 -12.66 -6.43 28.04
CA VAL A 486 -11.89 -6.10 29.25
C VAL A 486 -11.26 -7.39 29.79
N GLY A 487 -10.01 -7.28 30.25
CA GLY A 487 -9.26 -8.40 30.85
C GLY A 487 -8.30 -9.09 29.87
N ASP A 488 -7.18 -9.57 30.43
CA ASP A 488 -6.14 -10.32 29.76
C ASP A 488 -5.70 -11.44 30.73
N PRO A 489 -5.51 -12.70 30.30
CA PRO A 489 -5.60 -13.22 28.91
C PRO A 489 -7.02 -13.64 28.47
N TYR A 490 -8.02 -13.56 29.32
CA TYR A 490 -9.40 -14.00 29.05
C TYR A 490 -10.36 -12.82 28.96
N PRO A 491 -10.44 -12.12 27.80
CA PRO A 491 -11.27 -10.94 27.67
C PRO A 491 -12.76 -11.26 27.81
N VAL A 492 -13.46 -10.44 28.61
CA VAL A 492 -14.90 -10.50 28.80
C VAL A 492 -15.58 -9.36 28.06
N LEU A 493 -16.82 -9.59 27.63
CA LEU A 493 -17.64 -8.56 27.00
C LEU A 493 -18.34 -7.69 28.03
N GLN A 494 -18.25 -6.38 27.86
CA GLN A 494 -18.97 -5.39 28.64
C GLN A 494 -19.70 -4.39 27.72
N LEU A 495 -20.82 -3.87 28.21
CA LEU A 495 -21.50 -2.75 27.56
C LEU A 495 -20.67 -1.48 27.72
N THR A 496 -20.69 -0.64 26.68
CA THR A 496 -20.31 0.78 26.80
C THR A 496 -21.53 1.62 27.18
N ASP A 497 -21.36 2.92 27.43
CA ASP A 497 -22.47 3.84 27.63
C ASP A 497 -23.40 3.89 26.42
N ALA A 498 -22.84 3.84 25.20
CA ALA A 498 -23.63 3.76 23.97
C ALA A 498 -24.38 2.44 23.84
N GLY A 499 -23.76 1.30 24.20
CA GLY A 499 -24.43 0.01 24.22
C GLY A 499 -25.56 -0.05 25.26
N ALA A 500 -25.37 0.55 26.44
CA ALA A 500 -26.40 0.66 27.47
C ALA A 500 -27.55 1.59 27.04
N ALA A 501 -27.26 2.68 26.32
CA ALA A 501 -28.28 3.55 25.71
C ALA A 501 -29.10 2.79 24.66
N GLY A 502 -28.45 2.03 23.75
CA GLY A 502 -29.13 1.23 22.73
C GLY A 502 -30.01 0.11 23.28
N LEU A 503 -29.72 -0.40 24.50
CA LEU A 503 -30.66 -1.30 25.22
C LEU A 503 -31.93 -0.60 25.71
N ARG A 504 -31.80 0.65 26.17
CA ARG A 504 -32.92 1.43 26.72
C ARG A 504 -33.78 2.02 25.61
N ASP A 505 -33.15 2.52 24.55
CA ASP A 505 -33.81 3.20 23.45
C ASP A 505 -33.33 2.62 22.10
N ALA A 506 -34.28 2.09 21.33
CA ALA A 506 -33.97 1.53 20.00
C ALA A 506 -33.51 2.61 19.00
N ALA A 507 -33.99 3.86 19.15
CA ALA A 507 -33.62 4.98 18.29
C ALA A 507 -32.10 5.29 18.35
N ALA A 508 -31.45 4.97 19.47
CA ALA A 508 -29.99 5.09 19.58
C ALA A 508 -29.21 4.13 18.61
N LEU A 509 -29.90 3.18 18.00
CA LEU A 509 -29.35 2.20 17.06
C LEU A 509 -29.85 2.38 15.61
N ASP A 510 -30.62 3.43 15.31
CA ASP A 510 -31.19 3.64 13.96
C ASP A 510 -30.14 3.76 12.84
N SER A 511 -28.96 4.26 13.15
CA SER A 511 -27.85 4.37 12.21
C SER A 511 -26.99 3.09 12.10
N LEU A 512 -27.30 2.05 12.91
CA LEU A 512 -26.53 0.82 12.92
C LEU A 512 -26.79 0.01 11.64
N SER A 513 -25.72 -0.46 11.03
CA SER A 513 -25.77 -1.41 9.91
C SER A 513 -24.93 -2.63 10.25
N LEU A 514 -25.50 -3.80 10.17
CA LEU A 514 -24.82 -5.08 10.36
C LEU A 514 -24.92 -5.91 9.09
N ALA A 515 -23.89 -6.68 8.79
CA ALA A 515 -23.86 -7.58 7.65
C ALA A 515 -23.16 -8.90 7.98
N ARG A 516 -23.44 -9.92 7.19
CA ARG A 516 -22.73 -11.19 7.18
C ARG A 516 -22.19 -11.51 5.80
N GLN A 517 -21.25 -12.43 5.71
CA GLN A 517 -20.79 -12.96 4.44
C GLN A 517 -21.91 -13.78 3.79
N ARG A 518 -22.20 -13.51 2.52
CA ARG A 518 -23.12 -14.34 1.75
C ARG A 518 -22.44 -15.68 1.47
N LYS A 519 -23.14 -16.77 1.76
CA LYS A 519 -22.63 -18.10 1.41
C LYS A 519 -22.58 -18.20 -0.13
N PRO A 520 -21.44 -18.60 -0.72
CA PRO A 520 -21.35 -18.76 -2.17
C PRO A 520 -22.38 -19.81 -2.64
N GLU A 521 -23.13 -19.47 -3.67
CA GLU A 521 -24.00 -20.44 -4.34
C GLU A 521 -23.13 -21.50 -4.99
N LYS A 522 -23.52 -22.78 -4.82
CA LYS A 522 -22.80 -23.91 -5.44
C LYS A 522 -22.79 -23.72 -6.97
N GLY A 523 -21.60 -23.49 -7.54
CA GLY A 523 -21.41 -23.36 -8.99
C GLY A 523 -21.14 -21.93 -9.50
N SER A 524 -21.29 -20.88 -8.70
CA SER A 524 -20.88 -19.53 -9.09
C SER A 524 -19.40 -19.34 -8.78
N GLY A 525 -18.57 -19.26 -9.81
CA GLY A 525 -17.20 -18.77 -9.66
C GLY A 525 -17.17 -17.30 -9.19
N PRO A 526 -16.04 -16.82 -8.66
CA PRO A 526 -15.92 -15.42 -8.27
C PRO A 526 -16.26 -14.53 -9.47
N LYS A 527 -17.08 -13.49 -9.24
CA LYS A 527 -17.39 -12.51 -10.28
C LYS A 527 -16.10 -11.80 -10.66
N LYS A 528 -15.73 -11.87 -11.94
CA LYS A 528 -14.59 -11.11 -12.49
C LYS A 528 -14.96 -9.64 -12.54
N SER A 529 -13.97 -8.77 -12.25
CA SER A 529 -14.21 -7.35 -12.36
C SER A 529 -14.18 -6.88 -13.82
N ARG A 530 -14.67 -5.66 -14.01
CA ARG A 530 -14.71 -5.00 -15.31
C ARG A 530 -13.31 -4.65 -15.83
N VAL A 531 -12.39 -4.35 -14.93
CA VAL A 531 -11.02 -3.89 -15.24
C VAL A 531 -10.17 -5.00 -15.86
N GLU A 532 -10.32 -6.26 -15.38
CA GLU A 532 -9.61 -7.40 -15.97
C GLU A 532 -10.00 -7.61 -17.44
N ALA A 533 -11.29 -7.55 -17.74
CA ALA A 533 -11.79 -7.76 -19.11
C ALA A 533 -11.28 -6.66 -20.06
N GLU A 534 -11.30 -5.40 -19.63
CA GLU A 534 -10.90 -4.25 -20.44
C GLU A 534 -9.39 -4.21 -20.71
N SER A 535 -8.55 -4.60 -19.74
CA SER A 535 -7.10 -4.52 -19.83
C SER A 535 -6.46 -5.51 -20.83
N TRP A 536 -7.17 -6.59 -21.15
CA TRP A 536 -6.72 -7.61 -22.12
C TRP A 536 -7.35 -7.47 -23.51
N VAL A 537 -8.18 -6.45 -23.74
CA VAL A 537 -8.79 -6.22 -25.06
C VAL A 537 -7.70 -5.95 -26.08
N GLY A 538 -7.68 -6.76 -27.15
CA GLY A 538 -6.72 -6.63 -28.24
C GLY A 538 -5.29 -7.09 -27.92
N VAL A 539 -5.02 -7.65 -26.74
CA VAL A 539 -3.69 -8.17 -26.37
C VAL A 539 -3.56 -9.64 -26.77
N ASP A 540 -2.53 -9.96 -27.53
CA ASP A 540 -2.12 -11.33 -27.83
C ASP A 540 -1.42 -11.92 -26.60
N ARG A 541 -2.08 -12.87 -25.93
CA ARG A 541 -1.58 -13.44 -24.65
C ARG A 541 -0.36 -14.33 -24.86
N ASP A 542 -0.32 -15.11 -25.93
CA ASP A 542 0.82 -15.99 -26.23
C ASP A 542 2.06 -15.14 -26.51
N LEU A 543 1.90 -14.06 -27.26
CA LEU A 543 2.98 -13.12 -27.54
C LEU A 543 3.41 -12.36 -26.27
N PHE A 544 2.47 -11.99 -25.39
CA PHE A 544 2.80 -11.40 -24.09
C PHE A 544 3.66 -12.35 -23.25
N ASP A 545 3.32 -13.64 -23.19
CA ASP A 545 4.09 -14.64 -22.44
C ASP A 545 5.48 -14.84 -23.04
N GLN A 546 5.64 -14.80 -24.36
CA GLN A 546 6.94 -14.84 -25.03
C GLN A 546 7.78 -13.60 -24.70
N LEU A 547 7.20 -12.41 -24.74
CA LEU A 547 7.87 -11.15 -24.36
C LEU A 547 8.25 -11.16 -22.87
N ARG A 548 7.43 -11.74 -22.01
CA ARG A 548 7.75 -11.92 -20.58
C ARG A 548 8.93 -12.87 -20.38
N ALA A 549 8.98 -13.98 -21.10
CA ALA A 549 10.11 -14.92 -21.06
C ALA A 549 11.41 -14.26 -21.57
N MET A 550 11.35 -13.49 -22.65
CA MET A 550 12.46 -12.69 -23.16
C MET A 550 12.95 -11.70 -22.08
N ARG A 551 12.04 -10.93 -21.46
CA ARG A 551 12.36 -9.98 -20.39
C ARG A 551 13.09 -10.66 -19.23
N GLN A 552 12.61 -11.81 -18.76
CA GLN A 552 13.25 -12.57 -17.69
C GLN A 552 14.66 -13.03 -18.05
N ARG A 553 14.88 -13.48 -19.28
CA ARG A 553 16.20 -13.86 -19.77
C ARG A 553 17.15 -12.66 -19.76
N LEU A 554 16.77 -11.54 -20.36
CA LEU A 554 17.56 -10.31 -20.41
C LEU A 554 17.85 -9.74 -19.02
N ALA A 555 16.91 -9.82 -18.10
CA ALA A 555 17.08 -9.39 -16.73
C ALA A 555 18.17 -10.20 -16.01
N ARG A 556 18.15 -11.54 -16.17
CA ARG A 556 19.19 -12.43 -15.60
C ARG A 556 20.56 -12.16 -16.21
N GLU A 557 20.66 -11.99 -17.53
CA GLU A 557 21.92 -11.69 -18.23
C GLU A 557 22.55 -10.37 -17.73
N ARG A 558 21.71 -9.40 -17.35
CA ARG A 558 22.17 -8.07 -16.90
C ARG A 558 22.25 -7.92 -15.39
N GLY A 559 21.83 -8.93 -14.63
CA GLY A 559 21.81 -8.88 -13.16
C GLY A 559 20.88 -7.82 -12.60
N VAL A 560 19.76 -7.53 -13.27
CA VAL A 560 18.77 -6.53 -12.86
C VAL A 560 17.38 -7.14 -12.73
N PRO A 561 16.49 -6.58 -11.89
CA PRO A 561 15.10 -7.03 -11.82
C PRO A 561 14.37 -6.87 -13.17
N PRO A 562 13.41 -7.76 -13.52
CA PRO A 562 12.69 -7.73 -14.80
C PRO A 562 11.97 -6.40 -15.09
N TYR A 563 11.43 -5.72 -14.08
CA TYR A 563 10.75 -4.43 -14.27
C TYR A 563 11.69 -3.30 -14.74
N VAL A 564 12.99 -3.41 -14.48
CA VAL A 564 14.01 -2.46 -15.00
C VAL A 564 14.11 -2.56 -16.52
N ILE A 565 13.95 -3.76 -17.07
CA ILE A 565 13.91 -3.99 -18.53
C ILE A 565 12.62 -3.39 -19.09
N PHE A 566 11.44 -3.94 -18.74
CA PHE A 566 10.13 -3.44 -19.12
C PHE A 566 9.09 -3.75 -18.05
N HIS A 567 8.15 -2.83 -17.82
CA HIS A 567 6.94 -3.10 -17.05
C HIS A 567 5.95 -3.96 -17.84
N ASP A 568 5.07 -4.68 -17.15
CA ASP A 568 4.03 -5.51 -17.80
C ASP A 568 3.08 -4.69 -18.67
N THR A 569 2.82 -3.43 -18.32
CA THR A 569 2.08 -2.49 -19.17
C THR A 569 2.74 -2.32 -20.52
N THR A 570 4.07 -2.16 -20.57
CA THR A 570 4.85 -2.05 -21.81
C THR A 570 4.78 -3.34 -22.62
N LEU A 571 4.93 -4.51 -21.96
CA LEU A 571 4.83 -5.81 -22.65
C LEU A 571 3.44 -6.02 -23.28
N ARG A 572 2.37 -5.58 -22.60
CA ARG A 572 1.00 -5.64 -23.14
C ARG A 572 0.82 -4.71 -24.33
N GLU A 573 1.35 -3.49 -24.27
CA GLU A 573 1.30 -2.58 -25.42
C GLU A 573 2.10 -3.14 -26.61
N LEU A 574 3.26 -3.75 -26.37
CA LEU A 574 4.03 -4.44 -27.41
C LEU A 574 3.22 -5.59 -28.03
N ALA A 575 2.56 -6.42 -27.20
CA ALA A 575 1.73 -7.53 -27.68
C ALA A 575 0.43 -7.07 -28.37
N ARG A 576 -0.06 -5.86 -28.06
CA ARG A 576 -1.23 -5.24 -28.69
C ARG A 576 -0.89 -4.58 -30.02
N LEU A 577 0.16 -3.73 -30.04
CA LEU A 577 0.51 -2.91 -31.20
C LEU A 577 1.37 -3.62 -32.22
N LYS A 578 2.14 -4.65 -31.80
CA LYS A 578 3.04 -5.45 -32.64
C LYS A 578 3.90 -4.58 -33.58
N PRO A 579 4.72 -3.64 -33.06
CA PRO A 579 5.51 -2.75 -33.89
C PRO A 579 6.45 -3.53 -34.80
N THR A 580 6.55 -3.11 -36.07
CA THR A 580 7.33 -3.80 -37.11
C THR A 580 8.65 -3.08 -37.43
N SER A 581 8.93 -1.95 -36.82
CA SER A 581 10.15 -1.17 -37.05
C SER A 581 10.65 -0.51 -35.77
N MET A 582 11.93 -0.14 -35.75
CA MET A 582 12.55 0.60 -34.65
C MET A 582 11.85 1.94 -34.39
N SER A 583 11.34 2.60 -35.43
CA SER A 583 10.56 3.85 -35.27
C SER A 583 9.26 3.59 -34.55
N ALA A 584 8.47 2.61 -34.99
CA ALA A 584 7.21 2.24 -34.35
C ALA A 584 7.42 1.72 -32.91
N LEU A 585 8.55 1.07 -32.62
CA LEU A 585 8.90 0.61 -31.28
C LEU A 585 9.11 1.77 -30.30
N ARG A 586 9.70 2.88 -30.74
CA ARG A 586 9.90 4.09 -29.91
C ARG A 586 8.60 4.80 -29.53
N ASP A 587 7.53 4.56 -30.28
CA ASP A 587 6.20 5.13 -30.00
C ASP A 587 5.41 4.29 -28.99
N VAL A 588 5.92 3.10 -28.61
CA VAL A 588 5.24 2.23 -27.64
C VAL A 588 5.42 2.78 -26.23
N TYR A 589 4.34 2.86 -25.48
CA TYR A 589 4.33 3.31 -24.08
C TYR A 589 5.37 2.55 -23.23
N GLY A 590 6.25 3.29 -22.56
CA GLY A 590 7.30 2.73 -21.70
C GLY A 590 8.58 2.28 -22.42
N VAL A 591 8.71 2.54 -23.74
CA VAL A 591 9.92 2.31 -24.51
C VAL A 591 10.61 3.65 -24.79
N GLY A 592 11.51 4.07 -23.89
CA GLY A 592 12.35 5.24 -24.10
C GLY A 592 13.44 5.00 -25.15
N ALA A 593 14.01 6.06 -25.69
CA ALA A 593 15.00 6.02 -26.79
C ALA A 593 16.15 5.05 -26.50
N ARG A 594 16.75 5.11 -25.29
CA ARG A 594 17.86 4.21 -24.90
C ARG A 594 17.43 2.75 -24.87
N LYS A 595 16.25 2.43 -24.33
CA LYS A 595 15.73 1.05 -24.31
C LYS A 595 15.40 0.54 -25.71
N ALA A 596 14.89 1.41 -26.59
CA ALA A 596 14.68 1.06 -27.98
C ALA A 596 16.00 0.72 -28.68
N ASP A 597 17.04 1.53 -28.50
CA ASP A 597 18.35 1.32 -29.13
C ASP A 597 19.03 0.05 -28.60
N ASP A 598 18.94 -0.21 -27.30
CA ASP A 598 19.63 -1.30 -26.60
C ASP A 598 18.89 -2.66 -26.71
N LEU A 599 17.56 -2.65 -26.63
CA LEU A 599 16.71 -3.85 -26.56
C LEU A 599 15.85 -4.08 -27.81
N GLY A 600 15.70 -3.05 -28.65
CA GLY A 600 14.81 -3.06 -29.80
C GLY A 600 15.01 -4.22 -30.77
N PRO A 601 16.26 -4.57 -31.16
CA PRO A 601 16.50 -5.71 -32.05
C PRO A 601 15.96 -7.04 -31.48
N GLU A 602 16.09 -7.25 -30.16
CA GLU A 602 15.60 -8.46 -29.48
C GLU A 602 14.08 -8.48 -29.39
N VAL A 603 13.48 -7.33 -29.03
CA VAL A 603 12.01 -7.18 -28.98
C VAL A 603 11.40 -7.45 -30.34
N LEU A 604 11.93 -6.83 -31.40
CA LEU A 604 11.42 -7.02 -32.77
C LEU A 604 11.58 -8.47 -33.24
N ARG A 605 12.64 -9.18 -32.83
CA ARG A 605 12.81 -10.60 -33.16
C ARG A 605 11.67 -11.42 -32.55
N VAL A 606 11.32 -11.23 -31.27
CA VAL A 606 10.20 -11.94 -30.62
C VAL A 606 8.86 -11.57 -31.26
N LEU A 607 8.65 -10.29 -31.60
CA LEU A 607 7.40 -9.83 -32.23
C LEU A 607 7.18 -10.42 -33.62
N HIS A 608 8.24 -10.78 -34.35
CA HIS A 608 8.18 -11.33 -35.70
C HIS A 608 8.25 -12.87 -35.75
N GLY A 609 8.27 -13.53 -34.59
CA GLY A 609 8.23 -15.00 -34.51
C GLY A 609 9.56 -15.67 -34.85
N GLY A 610 10.69 -14.98 -34.60
CA GLY A 610 12.05 -15.49 -34.81
C GLY A 610 12.66 -16.13 -33.58
#